data_94762761da34ac06c087ae224b40c9ae
#
_entry.id   94762761da34ac06c087ae224b40c9ae
#
_cell.length_a   1.000
_cell.length_b   1.000
_cell.length_c   1.000
_cell.angle_alpha   90.00
_cell.angle_beta   90.00
_cell.angle_gamma   90.00
#
_symmetry.space_group_name_H-M   'P 1'
#
loop_
_entity.id
_entity.type
_entity.pdbx_description
1 polymer ?
#
loop_
_entity_poly.entity_id
_entity_poly.type
_entity_poly.pdbx_seq_one_letter_code
_entity_poly.pdbx_strand_id
1 'polypeptide(L)'
;MNISICILCVTPHPIWLDFLNTFTHYDIYLVVDDNSVDYTQMYKDYTRLHFIQIPNEMCNKQGFANLTFLTINKKITAWDKALYYFSTIDKSYNHVWFIEDDVFFNNEQTLMDIDSKYIHSDFLGPATSYNENIDGTSHEWLWDSVTLKIPPPYYKCLCCAVRMSPKLLQKIKTYATNRKTLDFLEALFPTLCKRGKLKYDMPEELEHIVYRKEHNINTIETRNLYHPMKRIQQHADIRSMYSVRSANNIV
;
A
#
# COMPACT_ATOMS: atom_id res chain seq x y z
N MET A 1 7.09 -10.51 15.75
CA MET A 1 7.24 -10.39 14.27
C MET A 1 7.44 -8.91 13.99
N ASN A 2 8.46 -8.51 13.25
CA ASN A 2 8.67 -7.10 12.89
C ASN A 2 7.91 -6.81 11.59
N ILE A 3 6.78 -6.08 11.69
CA ILE A 3 5.98 -5.65 10.55
C ILE A 3 5.98 -4.13 10.56
N SER A 4 6.25 -3.53 9.40
CA SER A 4 6.22 -2.09 9.21
C SER A 4 4.93 -1.67 8.50
N ILE A 5 4.47 -0.45 8.80
CA ILE A 5 3.42 0.22 8.04
C ILE A 5 4.05 1.37 7.27
N CYS A 6 3.82 1.39 5.97
CA CYS A 6 4.22 2.45 5.06
C CYS A 6 2.98 3.18 4.55
N ILE A 7 2.75 4.39 5.01
CA ILE A 7 1.72 5.28 4.47
C ILE A 7 2.30 6.05 3.28
N LEU A 8 1.60 5.98 2.17
CA LEU A 8 1.95 6.63 0.91
C LEU A 8 1.13 7.91 0.76
N CYS A 9 1.79 9.05 0.76
CA CYS A 9 1.10 10.33 0.66
C CYS A 9 1.86 11.33 -0.23
N VAL A 10 1.15 12.30 -0.76
CA VAL A 10 1.79 13.46 -1.41
C VAL A 10 2.42 14.35 -0.34
N THR A 11 1.66 14.70 0.68
CA THR A 11 2.08 15.48 1.85
C THR A 11 1.48 14.86 3.11
N PRO A 12 2.23 14.77 4.23
CA PRO A 12 1.68 14.27 5.48
C PRO A 12 0.54 15.15 6.01
N HIS A 13 -0.51 14.54 6.54
CA HIS A 13 -1.64 15.27 7.11
C HIS A 13 -1.71 15.04 8.64
N PRO A 14 -1.91 16.07 9.49
CA PRO A 14 -1.93 15.94 10.94
C PRO A 14 -2.86 14.86 11.47
N ILE A 15 -4.06 14.68 10.91
CA ILE A 15 -4.99 13.62 11.30
C ILE A 15 -4.36 12.23 11.16
N TRP A 16 -3.56 11.99 10.13
CA TRP A 16 -2.80 10.74 9.98
C TRP A 16 -1.67 10.65 11.02
N LEU A 17 -0.93 11.75 11.22
CA LEU A 17 0.19 11.76 12.16
C LEU A 17 -0.28 11.47 13.59
N ASP A 18 -1.33 12.17 14.05
CA ASP A 18 -1.91 11.96 15.38
C ASP A 18 -2.41 10.53 15.56
N PHE A 19 -3.09 9.98 14.57
CA PHE A 19 -3.60 8.62 14.59
C PHE A 19 -2.46 7.59 14.66
N LEU A 20 -1.49 7.67 13.77
CA LEU A 20 -0.39 6.72 13.68
C LEU A 20 0.58 6.81 14.87
N ASN A 21 0.73 7.99 15.47
CA ASN A 21 1.59 8.19 16.64
C ASN A 21 1.07 7.46 17.90
N THR A 22 -0.18 6.97 17.87
CA THR A 22 -0.75 6.12 18.94
C THR A 22 -0.32 4.66 18.83
N PHE A 23 0.23 4.22 17.70
CA PHE A 23 0.58 2.83 17.44
C PHE A 23 1.83 2.40 18.21
N THR A 24 1.87 1.16 18.67
CA THR A 24 2.94 0.64 19.52
C THR A 24 3.56 -0.67 19.01
N HIS A 25 2.88 -1.36 18.09
CA HIS A 25 3.30 -2.69 17.60
C HIS A 25 3.97 -2.65 16.24
N TYR A 26 3.91 -1.51 15.54
CA TYR A 26 4.47 -1.33 14.21
C TYR A 26 5.53 -0.24 14.17
N ASP A 27 6.54 -0.44 13.33
CA ASP A 27 7.39 0.65 12.86
C ASP A 27 6.65 1.41 11.76
N ILE A 28 6.44 2.72 11.94
CA ILE A 28 5.61 3.53 11.05
C ILE A 28 6.46 4.42 10.16
N TYR A 29 6.26 4.31 8.87
CA TYR A 29 6.92 5.09 7.83
C TYR A 29 5.89 5.89 7.03
N LEU A 30 6.13 7.17 6.84
CA LEU A 30 5.41 8.01 5.89
C LEU A 30 6.35 8.27 4.71
N VAL A 31 6.05 7.67 3.57
CA VAL A 31 6.80 7.92 2.35
C VAL A 31 6.11 9.05 1.58
N VAL A 32 6.82 10.18 1.53
CA VAL A 32 6.27 11.45 1.04
C VAL A 32 6.71 11.69 -0.40
N ASP A 33 5.76 12.01 -1.28
CA ASP A 33 6.07 12.33 -2.68
C ASP A 33 6.69 13.72 -2.83
N ASP A 34 6.21 14.69 -2.05
CA ASP A 34 6.74 16.05 -2.05
C ASP A 34 8.14 16.10 -1.41
N ASN A 35 9.09 16.67 -2.15
CA ASN A 35 10.47 16.91 -1.69
C ASN A 35 10.77 18.40 -1.50
N SER A 36 9.78 19.28 -1.54
CA SER A 36 9.97 20.74 -1.43
C SER A 36 10.21 21.21 0.01
N VAL A 37 9.81 20.41 1.00
CA VAL A 37 9.89 20.71 2.43
C VAL A 37 10.57 19.55 3.14
N ASP A 38 11.36 19.84 4.17
CA ASP A 38 11.90 18.82 5.09
C ASP A 38 10.82 18.44 6.13
N TYR A 39 10.10 17.36 5.85
CA TYR A 39 9.03 16.88 6.73
C TYR A 39 9.54 16.26 8.02
N THR A 40 10.77 15.73 8.04
CA THR A 40 11.41 15.24 9.27
C THR A 40 11.61 16.39 10.26
N GLN A 41 12.10 17.52 9.77
CA GLN A 41 12.28 18.70 10.62
C GLN A 41 10.94 19.36 11.00
N MET A 42 9.99 19.41 10.06
CA MET A 42 8.66 20.00 10.29
C MET A 42 7.88 19.26 11.39
N TYR A 43 7.96 17.93 11.41
CA TYR A 43 7.20 17.07 12.32
C TYR A 43 8.11 16.34 13.34
N LYS A 44 9.19 16.97 13.76
CA LYS A 44 10.20 16.42 14.69
C LYS A 44 9.63 15.93 16.04
N ASP A 45 8.46 16.43 16.44
CA ASP A 45 7.81 16.04 17.69
C ASP A 45 7.10 14.66 17.61
N TYR A 46 6.88 14.15 16.39
CA TYR A 46 6.35 12.79 16.15
C TYR A 46 7.49 11.77 16.14
N THR A 47 8.12 11.55 17.27
CA THR A 47 9.37 10.76 17.40
C THR A 47 9.22 9.27 17.04
N ARG A 48 8.01 8.75 16.92
CA ARG A 48 7.72 7.37 16.51
C ARG A 48 7.50 7.21 15.00
N LEU A 49 7.40 8.31 14.26
CA LEU A 49 7.12 8.32 12.83
C LEU A 49 8.39 8.59 12.04
N HIS A 50 8.65 7.76 11.04
CA HIS A 50 9.77 7.92 10.13
C HIS A 50 9.30 8.59 8.84
N PHE A 51 9.77 9.80 8.56
CA PHE A 51 9.48 10.51 7.32
C PHE A 51 10.54 10.18 6.28
N ILE A 52 10.12 9.58 5.18
CA ILE A 52 11.02 9.14 4.11
C ILE A 52 10.77 9.99 2.86
N GLN A 53 11.78 10.75 2.48
CA GLN A 53 11.80 11.58 1.28
C GLN A 53 12.97 11.16 0.42
N ILE A 54 12.70 10.66 -0.78
CA ILE A 54 13.71 10.16 -1.72
C ILE A 54 13.69 11.02 -2.97
N PRO A 55 14.84 11.53 -3.44
CA PRO A 55 14.91 12.24 -4.70
C PRO A 55 14.45 11.38 -5.88
N ASN A 56 13.65 11.96 -6.77
CA ASN A 56 13.10 11.26 -7.93
C ASN A 56 14.18 10.65 -8.83
N GLU A 57 15.33 11.34 -8.97
CA GLU A 57 16.46 10.85 -9.75
C GLU A 57 17.03 9.54 -9.22
N MET A 58 17.04 9.35 -7.90
CA MET A 58 17.50 8.10 -7.28
C MET A 58 16.62 6.93 -7.69
N CYS A 59 15.29 7.08 -7.58
CA CYS A 59 14.34 6.07 -7.99
C CYS A 59 14.48 5.76 -9.49
N ASN A 60 14.49 6.79 -10.33
CA ASN A 60 14.59 6.65 -11.77
C ASN A 60 15.87 5.92 -12.20
N LYS A 61 17.02 6.29 -11.65
CA LYS A 61 18.32 5.66 -11.91
C LYS A 61 18.32 4.17 -11.64
N GLN A 62 17.59 3.73 -10.61
CA GLN A 62 17.48 2.33 -10.21
C GLN A 62 16.33 1.57 -10.89
N GLY A 63 15.52 2.26 -11.71
CA GLY A 63 14.39 1.68 -12.44
C GLY A 63 13.08 1.66 -11.63
N PHE A 64 13.04 2.31 -10.48
CA PHE A 64 11.82 2.48 -9.69
C PHE A 64 11.03 3.67 -10.22
N ALA A 65 10.36 3.45 -11.35
CA ALA A 65 9.47 4.41 -11.97
C ALA A 65 8.29 3.65 -12.56
N ASN A 66 7.11 3.85 -11.99
CA ASN A 66 5.89 3.20 -12.48
C ASN A 66 5.35 3.87 -13.73
N LEU A 67 4.56 3.12 -14.48
CA LEU A 67 3.74 3.61 -15.57
C LEU A 67 2.30 3.64 -15.12
N THR A 68 1.63 4.78 -15.23
CA THR A 68 0.19 4.79 -15.22
C THR A 68 -0.29 4.35 -16.60
N PHE A 69 -1.35 3.53 -16.66
CA PHE A 69 -1.83 2.98 -17.94
C PHE A 69 -2.26 4.04 -18.98
N LEU A 70 -2.48 5.28 -18.55
CA LEU A 70 -2.90 6.38 -19.43
C LEU A 70 -1.76 7.29 -19.89
N THR A 71 -0.55 7.09 -19.41
CA THR A 71 0.58 7.96 -19.78
C THR A 71 1.80 7.14 -20.09
N ILE A 72 2.36 7.38 -21.28
CA ILE A 72 3.67 6.85 -21.68
C ILE A 72 4.80 7.42 -20.80
N ASN A 73 4.51 8.48 -20.06
CA ASN A 73 5.46 9.15 -19.20
C ASN A 73 5.61 8.43 -17.87
N LYS A 74 6.82 8.01 -17.56
CA LYS A 74 7.19 7.53 -16.23
C LYS A 74 7.05 8.66 -15.23
N LYS A 75 6.26 8.44 -14.21
CA LYS A 75 6.10 9.37 -13.09
C LYS A 75 6.61 8.70 -11.82
N ILE A 76 7.51 9.36 -11.10
CA ILE A 76 7.88 8.93 -9.76
C ILE A 76 6.81 9.41 -8.79
N THR A 77 6.36 8.51 -7.93
CA THR A 77 5.34 8.75 -6.89
C THR A 77 5.82 8.20 -5.54
N ALA A 78 5.03 8.40 -4.49
CA ALA A 78 5.30 7.78 -3.19
C ALA A 78 5.46 6.25 -3.28
N TRP A 79 4.73 5.58 -4.19
CA TRP A 79 4.88 4.15 -4.45
C TRP A 79 6.29 3.76 -4.88
N ASP A 80 6.86 4.47 -5.84
CA ASP A 80 8.21 4.17 -6.35
C ASP A 80 9.26 4.38 -5.28
N LYS A 81 9.13 5.45 -4.51
CA LYS A 81 10.00 5.78 -3.38
C LYS A 81 9.92 4.73 -2.28
N ALA A 82 8.72 4.28 -1.93
CA ALA A 82 8.49 3.25 -0.91
C ALA A 82 9.08 1.90 -1.33
N LEU A 83 8.81 1.46 -2.57
CA LEU A 83 9.36 0.22 -3.09
C LEU A 83 10.90 0.28 -3.16
N TYR A 84 11.47 1.42 -3.57
CA TYR A 84 12.90 1.64 -3.55
C TYR A 84 13.44 1.53 -2.12
N TYR A 85 12.85 2.25 -1.16
CA TYR A 85 13.29 2.29 0.23
C TYR A 85 13.30 0.89 0.84
N PHE A 86 12.17 0.20 0.86
CA PHE A 86 12.03 -1.11 1.51
C PHE A 86 12.73 -2.27 0.78
N SER A 87 13.03 -2.14 -0.50
CA SER A 87 13.78 -3.17 -1.22
C SER A 87 15.29 -2.95 -1.24
N THR A 88 15.77 -1.73 -0.94
CA THR A 88 17.20 -1.39 -1.07
C THR A 88 17.84 -0.85 0.19
N ILE A 89 17.14 -0.04 0.98
CA ILE A 89 17.69 0.70 2.13
C ILE A 89 17.35 -0.04 3.43
N ASP A 90 16.09 -0.09 3.79
CA ASP A 90 15.64 -0.77 5.00
C ASP A 90 15.18 -2.20 4.68
N LYS A 91 15.69 -3.17 5.44
CA LYS A 91 15.37 -4.61 5.32
C LYS A 91 15.16 -5.27 6.68
N SER A 92 14.94 -4.49 7.72
CA SER A 92 14.81 -4.99 9.10
C SER A 92 13.44 -5.59 9.42
N TYR A 93 12.54 -5.69 8.46
CA TYR A 93 11.14 -6.12 8.60
C TYR A 93 10.92 -7.56 8.11
N ASN A 94 9.86 -8.20 8.61
CA ASN A 94 9.32 -9.45 8.08
C ASN A 94 8.26 -9.23 7.01
N HIS A 95 7.43 -8.17 7.16
CA HIS A 95 6.45 -7.72 6.17
C HIS A 95 6.32 -6.20 6.23
N VAL A 96 5.84 -5.62 5.13
CA VAL A 96 5.48 -4.20 5.04
C VAL A 96 4.07 -4.07 4.51
N TRP A 97 3.22 -3.34 5.22
CA TRP A 97 1.98 -2.80 4.70
C TRP A 97 2.28 -1.53 3.88
N PHE A 98 1.78 -1.47 2.65
CA PHE A 98 1.77 -0.27 1.82
C PHE A 98 0.32 0.18 1.73
N ILE A 99 0.04 1.38 2.22
CA ILE A 99 -1.33 1.91 2.39
C ILE A 99 -1.36 3.34 1.86
N GLU A 100 -2.25 3.62 0.91
CA GLU A 100 -2.48 4.98 0.41
C GLU A 100 -3.23 5.81 1.46
N ASP A 101 -3.01 7.11 1.49
CA ASP A 101 -3.54 8.00 2.51
C ASP A 101 -5.05 8.24 2.43
N ASP A 102 -5.73 7.76 1.38
CA ASP A 102 -7.17 7.70 1.27
C ASP A 102 -7.79 6.32 1.60
N VAL A 103 -6.99 5.42 2.20
CA VAL A 103 -7.48 4.16 2.78
C VAL A 103 -7.82 4.36 4.24
N PHE A 104 -9.04 4.06 4.63
CA PHE A 104 -9.46 4.05 6.03
C PHE A 104 -9.27 2.68 6.67
N PHE A 105 -8.77 2.65 7.89
CA PHE A 105 -8.87 1.56 8.87
C PHE A 105 -9.02 2.13 10.27
N ASN A 106 -9.67 1.37 11.15
CA ASN A 106 -10.16 1.91 12.42
C ASN A 106 -9.04 2.14 13.44
N ASN A 107 -8.15 1.18 13.63
CA ASN A 107 -7.08 1.22 14.63
C ASN A 107 -5.95 0.22 14.30
N GLU A 108 -4.92 0.21 15.15
CA GLU A 108 -3.79 -0.72 15.03
C GLU A 108 -4.23 -2.19 15.08
N GLN A 109 -5.22 -2.53 15.93
CA GLN A 109 -5.71 -3.89 16.12
C GLN A 109 -6.30 -4.47 14.82
N THR A 110 -6.94 -3.65 13.98
CA THR A 110 -7.46 -4.07 12.66
C THR A 110 -6.36 -4.73 11.82
N LEU A 111 -5.17 -4.13 11.75
CA LEU A 111 -4.06 -4.70 10.99
C LEU A 111 -3.42 -5.90 11.70
N MET A 112 -3.32 -5.86 13.03
CA MET A 112 -2.78 -6.98 13.82
C MET A 112 -3.61 -8.26 13.66
N ASP A 113 -4.93 -8.14 13.60
CA ASP A 113 -5.84 -9.28 13.41
C ASP A 113 -5.64 -9.92 12.04
N ILE A 114 -5.48 -9.11 10.98
CA ILE A 114 -5.15 -9.60 9.63
C ILE A 114 -3.76 -10.26 9.64
N ASP A 115 -2.77 -9.63 10.24
CA ASP A 115 -1.41 -10.15 10.28
C ASP A 115 -1.33 -11.50 10.97
N SER A 116 -2.09 -11.70 12.04
CA SER A 116 -2.14 -12.97 12.77
C SER A 116 -2.74 -14.12 11.94
N LYS A 117 -3.75 -13.84 11.13
CA LYS A 117 -4.41 -14.82 10.25
C LYS A 117 -3.51 -15.20 9.06
N TYR A 118 -2.74 -14.25 8.53
CA TYR A 118 -2.01 -14.41 7.27
C TYR A 118 -0.48 -14.33 7.44
N ILE A 119 0.03 -14.79 8.57
CA ILE A 119 1.44 -14.67 8.97
C ILE A 119 2.46 -15.22 7.93
N HIS A 120 2.05 -16.23 7.16
CA HIS A 120 2.91 -16.88 6.16
C HIS A 120 2.68 -16.41 4.72
N SER A 121 1.87 -15.37 4.51
CA SER A 121 1.55 -14.88 3.19
C SER A 121 2.62 -13.91 2.71
N ASP A 122 3.13 -14.13 1.49
CA ASP A 122 4.10 -13.24 0.87
C ASP A 122 3.45 -11.98 0.28
N PHE A 123 2.16 -12.06 -0.08
CA PHE A 123 1.38 -10.95 -0.60
C PHE A 123 -0.06 -11.03 -0.11
N LEU A 124 -0.57 -9.90 0.41
CA LEU A 124 -1.99 -9.70 0.69
C LEU A 124 -2.51 -8.61 -0.23
N GLY A 125 -3.62 -8.84 -0.89
CA GLY A 125 -4.32 -7.88 -1.74
C GLY A 125 -5.81 -8.19 -1.84
N PRO A 126 -6.66 -7.23 -2.27
CA PRO A 126 -8.11 -7.41 -2.32
C PRO A 126 -8.55 -8.39 -3.39
N ALA A 127 -9.52 -9.25 -3.05
CA ALA A 127 -10.15 -10.18 -4.00
C ALA A 127 -11.08 -9.46 -5.00
N THR A 128 -11.76 -8.41 -4.56
CA THR A 128 -12.79 -7.68 -5.33
C THR A 128 -12.29 -7.08 -6.65
N SER A 129 -10.99 -6.86 -6.75
CA SER A 129 -10.37 -6.33 -7.97
C SER A 129 -9.42 -7.31 -8.64
N TYR A 130 -9.40 -8.58 -8.19
CA TYR A 130 -8.54 -9.60 -8.80
C TYR A 130 -9.04 -9.99 -10.19
N ASN A 131 -8.11 -10.08 -11.14
CA ASN A 131 -8.38 -10.51 -12.51
C ASN A 131 -7.15 -11.24 -13.07
N GLU A 132 -7.36 -12.12 -14.04
CA GLU A 132 -6.34 -12.95 -14.67
C GLU A 132 -6.34 -12.78 -16.18
N ASN A 133 -5.14 -12.75 -16.78
CA ASN A 133 -4.94 -12.80 -18.23
C ASN A 133 -3.87 -13.87 -18.51
N ILE A 134 -4.32 -15.11 -18.65
CA ILE A 134 -3.45 -16.29 -18.63
C ILE A 134 -2.56 -16.39 -19.87
N ASP A 135 -3.10 -16.10 -21.03
CA ASP A 135 -2.41 -16.22 -22.33
C ASP A 135 -2.00 -14.86 -22.93
N GLY A 136 -2.40 -13.75 -22.26
CA GLY A 136 -2.14 -12.40 -22.75
C GLY A 136 -3.14 -11.87 -23.75
N THR A 137 -4.24 -12.58 -24.02
CA THR A 137 -5.23 -12.21 -25.03
C THR A 137 -6.54 -11.67 -24.46
N SER A 138 -6.69 -11.63 -23.15
CA SER A 138 -7.89 -11.10 -22.50
C SER A 138 -8.04 -9.60 -22.75
N HIS A 139 -9.27 -9.19 -23.14
CA HIS A 139 -9.69 -7.79 -23.26
C HIS A 139 -10.50 -7.32 -22.04
N GLU A 140 -10.65 -8.15 -21.04
CA GLU A 140 -11.28 -7.77 -19.77
C GLU A 140 -10.40 -6.76 -19.03
N TRP A 141 -11.03 -5.93 -18.21
CA TRP A 141 -10.36 -4.84 -17.52
C TRP A 141 -9.61 -3.92 -18.51
N LEU A 142 -8.38 -3.56 -18.25
CA LEU A 142 -7.56 -2.64 -19.06
C LEU A 142 -6.33 -3.33 -19.68
N TRP A 143 -6.39 -4.66 -19.88
CA TRP A 143 -5.23 -5.44 -20.34
C TRP A 143 -4.61 -4.92 -21.62
N ASP A 144 -5.40 -4.40 -22.56
CA ASP A 144 -4.90 -3.80 -23.81
C ASP A 144 -4.00 -2.58 -23.59
N SER A 145 -4.17 -1.91 -22.44
CA SER A 145 -3.42 -0.70 -22.06
C SER A 145 -2.27 -0.98 -21.10
N VAL A 146 -2.19 -2.20 -20.56
CA VAL A 146 -1.17 -2.59 -19.59
C VAL A 146 -0.10 -3.44 -20.26
N THR A 147 1.11 -2.90 -20.30
CA THR A 147 2.28 -3.62 -20.84
C THR A 147 3.22 -3.98 -19.70
N LEU A 148 3.41 -5.27 -19.47
CA LEU A 148 4.48 -5.78 -18.62
C LEU A 148 5.62 -6.29 -19.48
N LYS A 149 6.86 -6.01 -19.09
CA LYS A 149 8.06 -6.47 -19.81
C LYS A 149 8.44 -7.93 -19.50
N ILE A 150 7.44 -8.75 -19.25
CA ILE A 150 7.52 -10.20 -19.08
C ILE A 150 6.36 -10.84 -19.83
N PRO A 151 6.47 -12.10 -20.27
CA PRO A 151 5.36 -12.79 -20.95
C PRO A 151 4.25 -13.14 -19.95
N PRO A 152 3.02 -13.43 -20.43
CA PRO A 152 1.94 -13.95 -19.61
C PRO A 152 2.32 -15.28 -18.91
N PRO A 153 1.60 -15.77 -17.90
CA PRO A 153 0.32 -15.22 -17.44
C PRO A 153 0.48 -13.94 -16.63
N TYR A 154 -0.54 -13.07 -16.71
CA TYR A 154 -0.64 -11.83 -15.95
C TYR A 154 -1.75 -11.94 -14.92
N TYR A 155 -1.58 -11.22 -13.82
CA TYR A 155 -2.55 -11.14 -12.73
C TYR A 155 -2.69 -9.69 -12.30
N LYS A 156 -3.86 -9.30 -11.78
CA LYS A 156 -4.14 -7.93 -11.38
C LYS A 156 -4.87 -7.89 -10.05
N CYS A 157 -4.53 -6.93 -9.19
CA CYS A 157 -5.35 -6.50 -8.07
C CYS A 157 -5.17 -5.00 -7.84
N LEU A 158 -6.16 -4.35 -7.22
CA LEU A 158 -6.04 -2.96 -6.79
C LEU A 158 -5.06 -2.87 -5.60
N CYS A 159 -4.09 -1.97 -5.67
CA CYS A 159 -2.97 -1.97 -4.75
C CYS A 159 -3.03 -0.86 -3.67
N CYS A 160 -4.19 -0.21 -3.44
CA CYS A 160 -4.29 0.91 -2.48
C CYS A 160 -3.98 0.52 -1.03
N ALA A 161 -4.19 -0.76 -0.67
CA ALA A 161 -3.73 -1.34 0.59
C ALA A 161 -3.28 -2.79 0.34
N VAL A 162 -1.99 -3.05 0.48
CA VAL A 162 -1.38 -4.38 0.28
C VAL A 162 -0.28 -4.63 1.31
N ARG A 163 -0.04 -5.90 1.64
CA ARG A 163 1.10 -6.31 2.47
C ARG A 163 2.08 -7.18 1.67
N MET A 164 3.37 -6.90 1.78
CA MET A 164 4.41 -7.60 1.04
C MET A 164 5.49 -8.18 1.95
N SER A 165 5.96 -9.38 1.61
CA SER A 165 7.16 -9.98 2.23
C SER A 165 8.44 -9.43 1.59
N PRO A 166 9.61 -9.57 2.26
CA PRO A 166 10.92 -9.27 1.68
C PRO A 166 11.20 -10.05 0.39
N LYS A 167 10.66 -11.27 0.28
CA LYS A 167 10.81 -12.10 -0.93
C LYS A 167 10.14 -11.47 -2.14
N LEU A 168 8.93 -10.93 -1.98
CA LEU A 168 8.23 -10.23 -3.06
C LEU A 168 8.95 -8.92 -3.40
N LEU A 169 9.32 -8.12 -2.39
CA LEU A 169 10.08 -6.87 -2.60
C LEU A 169 11.41 -7.11 -3.32
N GLN A 170 12.11 -8.20 -3.03
CA GLN A 170 13.33 -8.57 -3.77
C GLN A 170 13.05 -8.90 -5.25
N LYS A 171 11.90 -9.52 -5.57
CA LYS A 171 11.50 -9.77 -6.96
C LYS A 171 11.16 -8.46 -7.69
N ILE A 172 10.46 -7.55 -7.01
CA ILE A 172 10.15 -6.22 -7.53
C ILE A 172 11.45 -5.44 -7.81
N LYS A 173 12.41 -5.45 -6.87
CA LYS A 173 13.73 -4.84 -7.06
C LYS A 173 14.45 -5.42 -8.28
N THR A 174 14.48 -6.74 -8.40
CA THR A 174 15.13 -7.42 -9.53
C THR A 174 14.48 -7.02 -10.84
N TYR A 175 13.14 -6.94 -10.88
CA TYR A 175 12.40 -6.47 -12.05
C TYR A 175 12.77 -5.03 -12.40
N ALA A 176 12.65 -4.10 -11.44
CA ALA A 176 12.96 -2.69 -11.61
C ALA A 176 14.38 -2.49 -12.16
N THR A 177 15.36 -3.12 -11.55
CA THR A 177 16.77 -3.00 -11.93
C THR A 177 17.04 -3.52 -13.36
N ASN A 178 16.46 -4.67 -13.71
CA ASN A 178 16.69 -5.31 -15.01
C ASN A 178 15.89 -4.67 -16.14
N ARG A 179 14.67 -4.22 -15.87
CA ARG A 179 13.75 -3.67 -16.87
C ARG A 179 13.77 -2.14 -16.96
N LYS A 180 14.39 -1.48 -15.98
CA LYS A 180 14.47 -0.01 -15.85
C LYS A 180 13.08 0.65 -15.79
N THR A 181 12.13 -0.06 -15.18
CA THR A 181 10.75 0.38 -14.96
C THR A 181 10.08 -0.55 -13.95
N LEU A 182 9.00 -0.08 -13.31
CA LEU A 182 8.05 -0.90 -12.54
C LEU A 182 6.81 -1.27 -13.36
N ASP A 183 6.67 -0.69 -14.57
CA ASP A 183 5.45 -0.82 -15.37
C ASP A 183 4.18 -0.48 -14.54
N PHE A 184 3.04 -1.15 -14.76
CA PHE A 184 1.81 -0.86 -14.02
C PHE A 184 1.73 -1.71 -12.76
N LEU A 185 1.76 -1.06 -11.59
CA LEU A 185 1.94 -1.72 -10.29
C LEU A 185 0.86 -2.74 -9.96
N GLU A 186 -0.42 -2.44 -10.26
CA GLU A 186 -1.54 -3.36 -10.00
C GLU A 186 -1.44 -4.68 -10.78
N ALA A 187 -0.79 -4.67 -11.92
CA ALA A 187 -0.51 -5.88 -12.68
C ALA A 187 0.83 -6.51 -12.27
N LEU A 188 1.83 -5.69 -11.94
CA LEU A 188 3.17 -6.17 -11.64
C LEU A 188 3.23 -7.02 -10.36
N PHE A 189 2.68 -6.53 -9.25
CA PHE A 189 2.83 -7.17 -7.95
C PHE A 189 2.23 -8.59 -7.90
N PRO A 190 0.94 -8.79 -8.24
CA PRO A 190 0.37 -10.13 -8.23
C PRO A 190 1.02 -11.04 -9.29
N THR A 191 1.42 -10.49 -10.44
CA THR A 191 2.14 -11.28 -11.46
C THR A 191 3.49 -11.78 -10.95
N LEU A 192 4.30 -10.93 -10.35
CA LEU A 192 5.59 -11.35 -9.76
C LEU A 192 5.41 -12.33 -8.60
N CYS A 193 4.37 -12.15 -7.78
CA CYS A 193 4.04 -13.05 -6.69
C CYS A 193 3.72 -14.46 -7.23
N LYS A 194 2.76 -14.57 -8.14
CA LYS A 194 2.31 -15.85 -8.74
C LYS A 194 3.44 -16.54 -9.52
N ARG A 195 4.16 -15.81 -10.37
CA ARG A 195 5.32 -16.35 -11.12
C ARG A 195 6.45 -16.80 -10.20
N GLY A 196 6.60 -16.11 -9.09
CA GLY A 196 7.57 -16.47 -8.06
C GLY A 196 7.17 -17.66 -7.20
N LYS A 197 5.98 -18.23 -7.41
CA LYS A 197 5.38 -19.26 -6.54
C LYS A 197 5.35 -18.83 -5.07
N LEU A 198 5.13 -17.54 -4.84
CA LEU A 198 4.95 -16.96 -3.52
C LEU A 198 3.49 -17.12 -3.09
N LYS A 199 3.26 -17.16 -1.78
CA LYS A 199 1.91 -17.30 -1.24
C LYS A 199 1.17 -15.98 -1.35
N TYR A 200 0.08 -15.96 -2.15
CA TYR A 200 -0.83 -14.85 -2.30
C TYR A 200 -2.17 -15.20 -1.65
N ASP A 201 -2.56 -14.44 -0.63
CA ASP A 201 -3.85 -14.54 0.04
C ASP A 201 -4.67 -13.26 -0.15
N MET A 202 -5.99 -13.39 -0.12
CA MET A 202 -6.95 -12.31 -0.35
C MET A 202 -7.87 -12.22 0.87
N PRO A 203 -7.49 -11.46 1.90
CA PRO A 203 -8.26 -11.30 3.13
C PRO A 203 -9.65 -10.70 2.86
N GLU A 204 -10.69 -11.21 3.54
CA GLU A 204 -12.03 -10.62 3.49
C GLU A 204 -12.05 -9.18 4.01
N GLU A 205 -11.15 -8.85 4.93
CA GLU A 205 -11.00 -7.51 5.49
C GLU A 205 -10.58 -6.45 4.45
N LEU A 206 -10.10 -6.89 3.26
CA LEU A 206 -9.76 -6.02 2.14
C LEU A 206 -10.85 -5.96 1.05
N GLU A 207 -12.02 -6.55 1.25
CA GLU A 207 -13.09 -6.59 0.23
C GLU A 207 -13.66 -5.20 -0.12
N HIS A 208 -13.47 -4.22 0.78
CA HIS A 208 -13.90 -2.84 0.57
C HIS A 208 -12.81 -1.93 -0.03
N ILE A 209 -11.68 -2.50 -0.45
CA ILE A 209 -10.69 -1.81 -1.28
C ILE A 209 -11.17 -1.91 -2.74
N VAL A 210 -11.86 -0.86 -3.18
CA VAL A 210 -12.54 -0.82 -4.49
C VAL A 210 -12.20 0.45 -5.27
N TYR A 211 -12.44 0.44 -6.58
CA TYR A 211 -12.17 1.58 -7.43
C TYR A 211 -13.37 2.54 -7.48
N ARG A 212 -13.19 3.78 -7.06
CA ARG A 212 -14.14 4.91 -7.20
C ARG A 212 -15.54 4.71 -6.61
N LYS A 213 -15.73 3.78 -5.67
CA LYS A 213 -17.00 3.57 -4.97
C LYS A 213 -17.00 4.34 -3.65
N GLU A 214 -17.98 5.20 -3.44
CA GLU A 214 -18.16 5.84 -2.13
C GLU A 214 -18.69 4.83 -1.11
N HIS A 215 -18.17 4.92 0.13
CA HIS A 215 -18.59 4.11 1.25
C HIS A 215 -19.59 4.86 2.13
N ASN A 216 -20.65 4.19 2.54
CA ASN A 216 -21.58 4.74 3.53
C ASN A 216 -20.93 4.64 4.92
N ILE A 217 -20.64 5.78 5.54
CA ILE A 217 -19.99 5.87 6.85
C ILE A 217 -20.75 5.15 7.98
N ASN A 218 -22.06 4.98 7.84
CA ASN A 218 -22.89 4.31 8.84
C ASN A 218 -22.80 2.78 8.79
N THR A 219 -22.23 2.20 7.72
CA THR A 219 -22.09 0.76 7.50
C THR A 219 -20.63 0.30 7.57
N ILE A 220 -19.72 1.14 8.03
CA ILE A 220 -18.32 0.80 8.20
C ILE A 220 -18.16 -0.18 9.36
N GLU A 221 -17.46 -1.28 9.13
CA GLU A 221 -17.06 -2.25 10.12
C GLU A 221 -15.59 -2.05 10.50
N THR A 222 -15.30 -2.05 11.79
CA THR A 222 -13.96 -1.72 12.32
C THR A 222 -12.88 -2.74 11.97
N ARG A 223 -13.28 -3.96 11.56
CA ARG A 223 -12.36 -5.02 11.15
C ARG A 223 -11.84 -4.87 9.72
N ASN A 224 -12.49 -4.04 8.87
CA ASN A 224 -12.22 -3.92 7.45
C ASN A 224 -11.43 -2.66 7.09
N LEU A 225 -10.75 -2.71 5.95
CA LEU A 225 -10.14 -1.55 5.30
C LEU A 225 -11.06 -1.05 4.17
N TYR A 226 -11.11 0.27 3.99
CA TYR A 226 -11.99 0.93 3.02
C TYR A 226 -11.23 1.89 2.12
N HIS A 227 -11.45 1.79 0.81
CA HIS A 227 -10.90 2.71 -0.20
C HIS A 227 -11.93 2.91 -1.33
N PRO A 228 -12.10 4.14 -1.85
CA PRO A 228 -11.45 5.38 -1.40
C PRO A 228 -12.23 6.10 -0.30
N MET A 229 -11.51 6.68 0.66
CA MET A 229 -12.04 7.62 1.64
C MET A 229 -11.25 8.94 1.59
N LYS A 230 -11.55 9.76 0.58
CA LYS A 230 -10.73 10.93 0.22
C LYS A 230 -10.82 12.11 1.18
N ARG A 231 -11.89 12.20 1.98
CA ARG A 231 -12.06 13.27 2.96
C ARG A 231 -11.39 12.86 4.26
N ILE A 232 -10.17 13.32 4.47
CA ILE A 232 -9.38 12.93 5.64
C ILE A 232 -10.09 13.19 6.97
N GLN A 233 -10.93 14.23 7.07
CA GLN A 233 -11.72 14.50 8.28
C GLN A 233 -12.68 13.35 8.60
N GLN A 234 -13.24 12.66 7.59
CA GLN A 234 -14.11 11.50 7.82
C GLN A 234 -13.37 10.37 8.54
N HIS A 235 -12.07 10.22 8.34
CA HIS A 235 -11.27 9.23 9.07
C HIS A 235 -11.29 9.49 10.58
N ALA A 236 -11.12 10.75 11.00
CA ALA A 236 -11.17 11.14 12.41
C ALA A 236 -12.59 11.00 12.98
N ASP A 237 -13.60 11.45 12.23
CA ASP A 237 -15.00 11.40 12.65
C ASP A 237 -15.46 9.96 12.90
N ILE A 238 -15.15 9.05 11.99
CA ILE A 238 -15.51 7.63 12.11
C ILE A 238 -14.80 6.98 13.31
N ARG A 239 -13.49 7.21 13.47
CA ARG A 239 -12.73 6.68 14.62
C ARG A 239 -13.31 7.17 15.95
N SER A 240 -13.68 8.45 16.03
CA SER A 240 -14.33 9.05 17.19
C SER A 240 -15.67 8.37 17.51
N MET A 241 -16.51 8.12 16.49
CA MET A 241 -17.81 7.43 16.68
C MET A 241 -17.63 6.03 17.31
N TYR A 242 -16.63 5.27 16.88
CA TYR A 242 -16.37 3.93 17.40
C TYR A 242 -15.74 3.94 18.80
N SER A 243 -14.91 4.92 19.12
CA SER A 243 -14.34 5.08 20.44
C SER A 243 -15.44 5.33 21.50
N VAL A 244 -16.42 6.17 21.19
CA VAL A 244 -17.57 6.47 22.07
C VAL A 244 -18.47 5.24 22.27
N ARG A 245 -18.73 4.47 21.19
CA ARG A 245 -19.54 3.24 21.30
C ARG A 245 -18.88 2.17 22.16
N SER A 246 -17.58 2.02 22.07
CA SER A 246 -16.82 1.07 22.90
C SER A 246 -16.85 1.45 24.39
N ALA A 247 -16.80 2.73 24.71
CA ALA A 247 -16.89 3.22 26.09
C ALA A 247 -18.29 3.00 26.71
N ASN A 248 -19.36 3.11 25.92
CA ASN A 248 -20.74 2.94 26.38
C ASN A 248 -21.18 1.46 26.54
N ASN A 249 -20.44 0.51 25.96
CA ASN A 249 -20.72 -0.93 26.09
C ASN A 249 -20.00 -1.61 27.27
N ILE A 250 -19.30 -0.85 28.12
CA ILE A 250 -18.55 -1.34 29.30
C ILE A 250 -19.32 -1.03 30.61
N VAL A 251 -20.56 -0.53 30.52
CA VAL A 251 -21.42 -0.24 31.69
C VAL A 251 -22.45 -1.34 31.88
#